data_43950f708ac450733bd4f6c61fd56013
#
_entry.id   43950f708ac450733bd4f6c61fd56013
#
_cell.length_a   1.000
_cell.length_b   1.000
_cell.length_c   1.000
_cell.angle_alpha   90.00
_cell.angle_beta   90.00
_cell.angle_gamma   90.00
#
_symmetry.space_group_name_H-M   'P 1'
#
loop_
_entity.id
_entity.type
_entity.pdbx_description
1 polymer ?
#
loop_
_entity_poly.entity_id
_entity_poly.type
_entity_poly.pdbx_seq_one_letter_code
_entity_poly.pdbx_strand_id
1 'polypeptide(L)'
;MFRRKSRPGIRAKGTTWRAMAGLANVALLAVALTVLALGCNGKLEERRLRVAVDILPYADLVSRVAGELVEVEVLVPPGSSPHTYELTPRQRAFLEEADLVVANGLGLEPWLEELLKKGTRGRVLLVGEKVPAEMLIGVEGHAHAGEEASQVVDPHVWLDPQLMALAAEEVAGAMAELEPSRAEEFRRNARAFREKIEQLDEEIRRELEDIPRRDFVAYHSAWSYFARRYGLVQVGVVEERPGGEPGARELALLAEEMRRTGTTVVFSEPQLNPQVAEVLAREVGSQVKVVELDPLGREDDPERSDYLSLVRYNLQRMVEALGGK
;
A
#
# COMPACT_ATOMS: atom_id res chain seq x y z
N MET A 1 -42.18 110.14 8.74
CA MET A 1 -43.20 109.09 9.08
C MET A 1 -42.97 107.87 8.18
N PHE A 2 -42.12 106.96 8.60
CA PHE A 2 -41.81 105.76 7.77
C PHE A 2 -41.95 104.52 8.64
N ARG A 3 -42.90 103.63 8.30
CA ARG A 3 -43.14 102.35 8.95
C ARG A 3 -42.16 101.30 8.40
N ARG A 4 -41.37 100.70 9.30
CA ARG A 4 -40.54 99.53 8.99
C ARG A 4 -41.39 98.27 9.07
N LYS A 5 -41.47 97.54 7.97
CA LYS A 5 -42.02 96.12 7.91
C LYS A 5 -40.98 95.15 8.37
N SER A 6 -41.33 94.38 9.37
CA SER A 6 -40.55 93.19 9.85
C SER A 6 -40.64 92.01 8.86
N ARG A 7 -39.56 91.39 8.56
CA ARG A 7 -39.49 90.09 7.78
C ARG A 7 -39.50 88.90 8.78
N PRO A 8 -40.23 87.82 8.47
CA PRO A 8 -40.24 86.55 9.28
C PRO A 8 -38.94 85.77 9.08
N GLY A 9 -38.37 85.23 10.15
CA GLY A 9 -37.17 84.41 10.13
C GLY A 9 -37.46 83.01 9.66
N ILE A 10 -36.62 82.53 8.79
CA ILE A 10 -36.60 81.13 8.31
C ILE A 10 -35.87 80.22 9.34
N ARG A 11 -36.62 79.38 10.06
CA ARG A 11 -36.05 78.31 10.93
C ARG A 11 -35.48 77.20 10.03
N ALA A 12 -34.17 77.01 10.09
CA ALA A 12 -33.46 75.93 9.43
C ALA A 12 -33.81 74.58 10.12
N LYS A 13 -34.37 73.67 9.35
CA LYS A 13 -34.55 72.25 9.73
C LYS A 13 -33.20 71.50 9.57
N GLY A 14 -32.37 71.56 10.62
CA GLY A 14 -31.00 70.98 10.56
C GLY A 14 -30.79 69.67 11.28
N THR A 15 -31.84 68.93 11.70
CA THR A 15 -31.73 67.82 12.61
C THR A 15 -31.94 66.44 11.98
N THR A 16 -32.46 66.33 10.75
CA THR A 16 -32.77 65.04 10.09
C THR A 16 -31.61 64.45 9.31
N TRP A 17 -30.64 65.21 8.85
CA TRP A 17 -29.53 64.74 8.02
C TRP A 17 -28.46 63.97 8.83
N ARG A 18 -28.21 64.34 10.09
CA ARG A 18 -27.25 63.64 10.95
C ARG A 18 -27.72 62.26 11.39
N ALA A 19 -29.01 62.08 11.59
CA ALA A 19 -29.61 60.79 11.95
C ALA A 19 -29.59 59.79 10.78
N MET A 20 -29.79 60.24 9.53
CA MET A 20 -29.72 59.40 8.34
C MET A 20 -28.29 58.96 7.97
N ALA A 21 -27.29 59.83 8.19
CA ALA A 21 -25.88 59.47 7.98
C ALA A 21 -25.37 58.46 9.00
N GLY A 22 -25.86 58.49 10.25
CA GLY A 22 -25.55 57.44 11.25
C GLY A 22 -26.09 56.09 10.95
N LEU A 23 -27.35 55.98 10.46
CA LEU A 23 -27.98 54.75 10.06
C LEU A 23 -27.36 54.11 8.80
N ALA A 24 -26.93 54.92 7.83
CA ALA A 24 -26.23 54.46 6.63
C ALA A 24 -24.85 53.86 6.98
N ASN A 25 -24.09 54.45 7.91
CA ASN A 25 -22.80 53.95 8.35
C ASN A 25 -22.96 52.62 9.16
N VAL A 26 -23.98 52.49 9.99
CA VAL A 26 -24.27 51.22 10.71
C VAL A 26 -24.68 50.10 9.76
N ALA A 27 -25.48 50.40 8.74
CA ALA A 27 -25.87 49.45 7.71
C ALA A 27 -24.66 49.00 6.84
N LEU A 28 -23.75 49.91 6.49
CA LEU A 28 -22.53 49.62 5.77
C LEU A 28 -21.55 48.76 6.62
N LEU A 29 -21.44 49.01 7.91
CA LEU A 29 -20.64 48.19 8.83
C LEU A 29 -21.24 46.79 9.01
N ALA A 30 -22.56 46.67 9.10
CA ALA A 30 -23.25 45.39 9.20
C ALA A 30 -23.11 44.57 7.93
N VAL A 31 -23.20 45.17 6.74
CA VAL A 31 -22.95 44.51 5.43
C VAL A 31 -21.48 44.10 5.30
N ALA A 32 -20.54 44.94 5.74
CA ALA A 32 -19.10 44.60 5.72
C ALA A 32 -18.80 43.44 6.66
N LEU A 33 -19.38 43.37 7.85
CA LEU A 33 -19.26 42.26 8.80
C LEU A 33 -19.91 40.97 8.28
N THR A 34 -21.04 41.05 7.59
CA THR A 34 -21.67 39.88 6.95
C THR A 34 -20.87 39.38 5.76
N VAL A 35 -20.27 40.25 4.95
CA VAL A 35 -19.39 39.85 3.83
C VAL A 35 -18.09 39.24 4.35
N LEU A 36 -17.52 39.76 5.44
CA LEU A 36 -16.36 39.12 6.11
C LEU A 36 -16.73 37.73 6.70
N ALA A 37 -17.92 37.58 7.30
CA ALA A 37 -18.37 36.32 7.85
C ALA A 37 -18.71 35.27 6.76
N LEU A 38 -19.20 35.70 5.60
CA LEU A 38 -19.45 34.83 4.44
C LEU A 38 -18.18 34.54 3.63
N GLY A 39 -17.18 35.41 3.68
CA GLY A 39 -15.89 35.21 3.01
C GLY A 39 -14.96 34.21 3.71
N CYS A 40 -15.20 33.90 4.99
CA CYS A 40 -14.39 32.92 5.74
C CYS A 40 -14.91 31.48 5.68
N ASN A 41 -15.92 31.18 4.85
CA ASN A 41 -16.39 29.82 4.59
C ASN A 41 -15.70 29.19 3.37
N GLY A 42 -14.54 29.66 2.98
CA GLY A 42 -13.61 28.85 2.20
C GLY A 42 -13.23 27.67 3.10
N LYS A 43 -13.73 26.46 2.81
CA LYS A 43 -13.08 25.24 3.30
C LYS A 43 -11.59 25.45 3.02
N LEU A 44 -10.80 25.64 4.05
CA LEU A 44 -9.35 25.44 3.92
C LEU A 44 -9.25 24.04 3.34
N GLU A 45 -8.85 23.88 2.07
CA GLU A 45 -8.46 22.58 1.56
C GLU A 45 -7.36 22.10 2.50
N GLU A 46 -7.72 21.16 3.39
CA GLU A 46 -6.75 20.51 4.26
C GLU A 46 -5.69 19.93 3.30
N ARG A 47 -4.46 20.38 3.46
CA ARG A 47 -3.34 19.87 2.68
C ARG A 47 -3.30 18.36 2.88
N ARG A 48 -3.45 17.60 1.81
CA ARG A 48 -3.26 16.16 1.86
C ARG A 48 -1.80 15.83 2.18
N LEU A 49 -1.60 14.86 3.06
CA LEU A 49 -0.28 14.32 3.34
C LEU A 49 0.20 13.52 2.13
N ARG A 50 1.43 13.77 1.70
CA ARG A 50 2.04 13.02 0.60
C ARG A 50 2.69 11.77 1.14
N VAL A 51 2.23 10.60 0.69
CA VAL A 51 2.71 9.31 1.12
C VAL A 51 3.30 8.56 -0.07
N ALA A 52 4.61 8.33 -0.02
CA ALA A 52 5.29 7.45 -0.97
C ALA A 52 5.19 6.00 -0.46
N VAL A 53 4.75 5.09 -1.32
CA VAL A 53 4.58 3.68 -0.98
C VAL A 53 5.31 2.82 -2.00
N ASP A 54 6.02 1.81 -1.57
CA ASP A 54 6.77 0.91 -2.45
C ASP A 54 5.86 0.08 -3.37
N ILE A 55 4.89 -0.65 -2.82
CA ILE A 55 4.03 -1.60 -3.53
C ILE A 55 2.54 -1.32 -3.33
N LEU A 56 1.71 -1.71 -4.29
CA LEU A 56 0.26 -1.49 -4.28
C LEU A 56 -0.47 -2.05 -3.04
N PRO A 57 -0.15 -3.24 -2.48
CA PRO A 57 -0.75 -3.73 -1.26
C PRO A 57 -0.68 -2.75 -0.07
N TYR A 58 0.45 -2.07 0.11
CA TYR A 58 0.59 -1.07 1.16
C TYR A 58 -0.08 0.27 0.80
N ALA A 59 -0.20 0.60 -0.48
CA ALA A 59 -0.95 1.78 -0.91
C ALA A 59 -2.45 1.66 -0.61
N ASP A 60 -3.05 0.49 -0.84
CA ASP A 60 -4.42 0.19 -0.42
C ASP A 60 -4.57 0.29 1.10
N LEU A 61 -3.63 -0.29 1.85
CA LEU A 61 -3.61 -0.21 3.31
C LEU A 61 -3.56 1.23 3.82
N VAL A 62 -2.64 2.05 3.32
CA VAL A 62 -2.52 3.47 3.67
C VAL A 62 -3.81 4.20 3.36
N SER A 63 -4.39 3.98 2.18
CA SER A 63 -5.65 4.60 1.76
C SER A 63 -6.83 4.20 2.66
N ARG A 64 -6.89 2.94 3.09
CA ARG A 64 -7.92 2.45 4.03
C ARG A 64 -7.79 3.06 5.43
N VAL A 65 -6.56 3.25 5.90
CA VAL A 65 -6.30 3.82 7.23
C VAL A 65 -6.51 5.33 7.25
N ALA A 66 -5.98 6.04 6.26
CA ALA A 66 -5.93 7.50 6.25
C ALA A 66 -7.08 8.17 5.48
N GLY A 67 -7.80 7.43 4.60
CA GLY A 67 -8.90 7.95 3.80
C GLY A 67 -8.45 9.04 2.83
N GLU A 68 -9.25 10.09 2.70
CA GLU A 68 -9.02 11.21 1.77
C GLU A 68 -7.89 12.17 2.22
N LEU A 69 -7.32 11.96 3.39
CA LEU A 69 -6.27 12.82 3.96
C LEU A 69 -4.94 12.71 3.23
N VAL A 70 -4.74 11.65 2.48
CA VAL A 70 -3.46 11.34 1.80
C VAL A 70 -3.53 11.49 0.30
N GLU A 71 -2.40 11.84 -0.29
CA GLU A 71 -2.03 11.66 -1.69
C GLU A 71 -0.98 10.55 -1.72
N VAL A 72 -1.36 9.38 -2.24
CA VAL A 72 -0.48 8.20 -2.28
C VAL A 72 0.14 8.08 -3.67
N GLU A 73 1.46 7.88 -3.73
CA GLU A 73 2.18 7.49 -4.96
C GLU A 73 2.82 6.12 -4.76
N VAL A 74 2.44 5.15 -5.61
CA VAL A 74 3.07 3.84 -5.65
C VAL A 74 4.35 3.93 -6.47
N LEU A 75 5.47 3.52 -5.86
CA LEU A 75 6.79 3.65 -6.48
C LEU A 75 7.07 2.54 -7.48
N VAL A 76 6.70 1.29 -7.16
CA VAL A 76 6.88 0.14 -8.07
C VAL A 76 5.61 -0.05 -8.91
N PRO A 77 5.67 0.22 -10.23
CA PRO A 77 4.49 0.11 -11.07
C PRO A 77 4.10 -1.36 -11.30
N PRO A 78 2.81 -1.63 -11.66
CA PRO A 78 2.35 -2.97 -11.99
C PRO A 78 3.24 -3.67 -13.02
N GLY A 79 3.52 -4.96 -12.79
CA GLY A 79 4.36 -5.77 -13.67
C GLY A 79 5.87 -5.57 -13.49
N SER A 80 6.30 -4.72 -12.57
CA SER A 80 7.71 -4.57 -12.20
C SER A 80 8.01 -5.31 -10.90
N SER A 81 9.23 -5.83 -10.76
CA SER A 81 9.69 -6.46 -9.53
C SER A 81 10.30 -5.43 -8.59
N PRO A 82 9.87 -5.33 -7.31
CA PRO A 82 10.47 -4.43 -6.34
C PRO A 82 11.96 -4.69 -6.09
N HIS A 83 12.40 -5.92 -6.27
CA HIS A 83 13.80 -6.32 -6.07
C HIS A 83 14.77 -5.68 -7.06
N THR A 84 14.31 -5.39 -8.28
CA THR A 84 15.18 -4.93 -9.38
C THR A 84 14.72 -3.59 -9.97
N TYR A 85 13.66 -2.98 -9.42
CA TYR A 85 13.14 -1.72 -9.91
C TYR A 85 14.10 -0.56 -9.65
N GLU A 86 14.16 0.38 -10.59
CA GLU A 86 14.89 1.62 -10.44
C GLU A 86 13.93 2.82 -10.52
N LEU A 87 13.96 3.69 -9.52
CA LEU A 87 13.10 4.87 -9.48
C LEU A 87 13.39 5.84 -10.63
N THR A 88 12.32 6.30 -11.26
CA THR A 88 12.39 7.44 -12.18
C THR A 88 12.77 8.73 -11.41
N PRO A 89 13.31 9.76 -12.08
CA PRO A 89 13.59 11.05 -11.43
C PRO A 89 12.36 11.70 -10.76
N ARG A 90 11.17 11.51 -11.35
CA ARG A 90 9.91 12.02 -10.79
C ARG A 90 9.56 11.32 -9.47
N GLN A 91 9.62 10.00 -9.42
CA GLN A 91 9.35 9.21 -8.23
C GLN A 91 10.35 9.52 -7.12
N ARG A 92 11.62 9.68 -7.46
CA ARG A 92 12.65 10.11 -6.53
C ARG A 92 12.32 11.48 -5.91
N ALA A 93 11.94 12.47 -6.73
CA ALA A 93 11.55 13.78 -6.26
C ALA A 93 10.30 13.72 -5.35
N PHE A 94 9.32 12.85 -5.70
CA PHE A 94 8.15 12.65 -4.85
C PHE A 94 8.53 12.06 -3.49
N LEU A 95 9.37 11.02 -3.47
CA LEU A 95 9.86 10.37 -2.25
C LEU A 95 10.62 11.35 -1.34
N GLU A 96 11.48 12.20 -1.91
CA GLU A 96 12.26 13.20 -1.16
C GLU A 96 11.35 14.26 -0.48
N GLU A 97 10.18 14.56 -1.07
CA GLU A 97 9.22 15.54 -0.55
C GLU A 97 8.05 14.89 0.24
N ALA A 98 7.96 13.57 0.30
CA ALA A 98 6.90 12.87 1.00
C ALA A 98 6.88 13.20 2.50
N ASP A 99 5.70 13.33 3.09
CA ASP A 99 5.50 13.48 4.53
C ASP A 99 5.68 12.13 5.26
N LEU A 100 5.37 11.03 4.56
CA LEU A 100 5.58 9.65 5.01
C LEU A 100 6.05 8.77 3.85
N VAL A 101 7.01 7.91 4.14
CA VAL A 101 7.40 6.79 3.27
C VAL A 101 6.96 5.50 3.97
N VAL A 102 6.15 4.70 3.30
CA VAL A 102 5.76 3.36 3.76
C VAL A 102 6.35 2.35 2.80
N ALA A 103 7.19 1.47 3.29
CA ALA A 103 7.83 0.45 2.49
C ALA A 103 7.97 -0.86 3.28
N ASN A 104 8.23 -1.95 2.59
CA ASN A 104 8.37 -3.23 3.23
C ASN A 104 9.66 -3.33 4.06
N GLY A 105 10.80 -2.94 3.49
CA GLY A 105 12.10 -3.20 4.10
C GLY A 105 12.49 -4.68 3.98
N LEU A 106 13.29 -5.19 4.92
CA LEU A 106 13.79 -6.57 4.92
C LEU A 106 14.56 -6.95 3.63
N GLY A 107 15.12 -5.95 2.92
CA GLY A 107 15.86 -6.15 1.67
C GLY A 107 14.97 -6.34 0.43
N LEU A 108 13.67 -6.10 0.49
CA LEU A 108 12.78 -6.15 -0.68
C LEU A 108 13.20 -5.10 -1.72
N GLU A 109 13.54 -3.89 -1.27
CA GLU A 109 13.87 -2.73 -2.10
C GLU A 109 15.34 -2.29 -1.87
N PRO A 110 16.34 -2.92 -2.49
CA PRO A 110 17.73 -2.52 -2.31
C PRO A 110 18.02 -1.07 -2.69
N TRP A 111 17.27 -0.54 -3.67
CA TRP A 111 17.34 0.85 -4.13
C TRP A 111 16.84 1.86 -3.09
N LEU A 112 15.88 1.48 -2.22
CA LEU A 112 15.34 2.35 -1.19
C LEU A 112 16.35 2.56 -0.06
N GLU A 113 17.07 1.54 0.37
CA GLU A 113 18.04 1.64 1.44
C GLU A 113 19.12 2.69 1.15
N GLU A 114 19.58 2.79 -0.09
CA GLU A 114 20.56 3.81 -0.49
C GLU A 114 19.98 5.23 -0.41
N LEU A 115 18.70 5.40 -0.74
CA LEU A 115 18.02 6.68 -0.64
C LEU A 115 17.80 7.07 0.82
N LEU A 116 17.38 6.15 1.66
CA LEU A 116 17.19 6.39 3.09
C LEU A 116 18.47 6.79 3.80
N LYS A 117 19.63 6.25 3.40
CA LYS A 117 20.95 6.66 3.92
C LYS A 117 21.27 8.13 3.61
N LYS A 118 20.73 8.69 2.52
CA LYS A 118 20.90 10.11 2.16
C LYS A 118 19.93 11.03 2.91
N GLY A 119 18.93 10.47 3.57
CA GLY A 119 17.89 11.16 4.32
C GLY A 119 16.68 11.50 3.46
N THR A 120 15.51 11.36 4.03
CA THR A 120 14.22 11.84 3.52
C THR A 120 13.72 12.98 4.39
N ARG A 121 12.87 13.84 3.85
CA ARG A 121 12.26 14.93 4.62
C ARG A 121 11.26 14.39 5.64
N GLY A 122 10.47 13.42 5.23
CA GLY A 122 9.38 12.85 6.01
C GLY A 122 9.81 11.67 6.87
N ARG A 123 8.82 11.13 7.57
CA ARG A 123 8.96 9.92 8.36
C ARG A 123 9.09 8.70 7.44
N VAL A 124 9.83 7.69 7.89
CA VAL A 124 9.94 6.40 7.20
C VAL A 124 9.37 5.31 8.11
N LEU A 125 8.48 4.49 7.55
CA LEU A 125 7.93 3.29 8.15
C LEU A 125 8.31 2.08 7.28
N LEU A 126 9.22 1.24 7.77
CA LEU A 126 9.53 -0.06 7.18
C LEU A 126 8.66 -1.11 7.86
N VAL A 127 7.59 -1.50 7.17
CA VAL A 127 6.51 -2.33 7.74
C VAL A 127 7.00 -3.73 8.11
N GLY A 128 7.79 -4.35 7.24
CA GLY A 128 8.34 -5.68 7.49
C GLY A 128 9.28 -5.75 8.69
N GLU A 129 9.98 -4.65 9.00
CA GLU A 129 10.84 -4.56 10.19
C GLU A 129 10.05 -4.46 11.51
N LYS A 130 8.72 -4.25 11.44
CA LYS A 130 7.82 -4.25 12.59
C LYS A 130 7.24 -5.63 12.89
N VAL A 131 7.46 -6.59 12.00
CA VAL A 131 7.04 -7.98 12.22
C VAL A 131 7.90 -8.59 13.33
N PRO A 132 7.29 -9.22 14.36
CA PRO A 132 8.04 -9.93 15.41
C PRO A 132 9.01 -10.96 14.82
N ALA A 133 10.23 -10.99 15.34
CA ALA A 133 11.31 -11.84 14.80
C ALA A 133 10.95 -13.33 14.71
N GLU A 134 10.14 -13.82 15.67
CA GLU A 134 9.64 -15.20 15.70
C GLU A 134 8.63 -15.52 14.60
N MET A 135 8.06 -14.49 13.95
CA MET A 135 7.15 -14.65 12.81
C MET A 135 7.88 -14.56 11.48
N LEU A 136 9.12 -14.08 11.46
CA LEU A 136 9.91 -13.97 10.24
C LEU A 136 10.35 -15.37 9.76
N ILE A 137 10.55 -15.50 8.44
CA ILE A 137 11.07 -16.70 7.80
C ILE A 137 12.51 -16.41 7.40
N GLY A 138 13.46 -17.15 7.99
CA GLY A 138 14.85 -17.12 7.55
C GLY A 138 15.00 -17.90 6.25
N VAL A 139 15.74 -17.32 5.31
CA VAL A 139 16.17 -18.00 4.09
C VAL A 139 17.61 -18.48 4.35
N GLU A 140 17.89 -19.76 4.16
CA GLU A 140 19.26 -20.26 4.20
C GLU A 140 20.02 -19.68 3.01
N GLY A 141 20.69 -18.54 3.25
CA GLY A 141 21.63 -17.98 2.29
C GLY A 141 22.87 -18.86 2.20
N HIS A 142 23.34 -19.18 1.02
CA HIS A 142 24.67 -19.75 0.84
C HIS A 142 25.69 -18.69 1.32
N ALA A 143 26.09 -18.76 2.59
CA ALA A 143 27.18 -17.99 3.13
C ALA A 143 28.43 -18.37 2.33
N HIS A 144 29.02 -17.42 1.64
CA HIS A 144 30.39 -17.61 1.12
C HIS A 144 31.32 -17.84 2.31
N ALA A 145 32.18 -18.85 2.21
CA ALA A 145 33.10 -19.23 3.27
C ALA A 145 33.88 -18.01 3.77
N GLY A 146 33.57 -17.52 4.97
CA GLY A 146 34.25 -16.40 5.63
C GLY A 146 33.38 -15.22 6.04
N GLU A 147 32.08 -15.16 5.68
CA GLU A 147 31.14 -14.17 6.16
C GLU A 147 30.29 -14.78 7.30
N GLU A 148 30.12 -14.01 8.39
CA GLU A 148 29.10 -14.38 9.39
C GLU A 148 27.76 -14.47 8.66
N ALA A 149 27.09 -15.63 8.76
CA ALA A 149 25.80 -15.88 8.13
C ALA A 149 24.79 -14.87 8.72
N SER A 150 24.65 -13.70 8.09
CA SER A 150 23.48 -12.86 8.31
C SER A 150 22.30 -13.68 7.80
N GLN A 151 21.38 -14.05 8.71
CA GLN A 151 20.16 -14.72 8.30
C GLN A 151 19.42 -13.78 7.35
N VAL A 152 19.46 -14.11 6.06
CA VAL A 152 18.62 -13.41 5.09
C VAL A 152 17.18 -13.76 5.42
N VAL A 153 16.37 -12.75 5.60
CA VAL A 153 14.94 -12.92 5.91
C VAL A 153 14.15 -12.84 4.62
N ASP A 154 13.16 -13.70 4.45
CA ASP A 154 12.17 -13.59 3.36
C ASP A 154 11.37 -12.29 3.54
N PRO A 155 11.41 -11.35 2.58
CA PRO A 155 10.78 -10.05 2.74
C PRO A 155 9.27 -10.06 2.47
N HIS A 156 8.67 -11.13 1.92
CA HIS A 156 7.31 -11.15 1.37
C HIS A 156 6.21 -11.25 2.44
N VAL A 157 6.35 -10.48 3.53
CA VAL A 157 5.47 -10.56 4.71
C VAL A 157 4.02 -10.18 4.42
N TRP A 158 3.75 -9.31 3.44
CA TRP A 158 2.38 -8.87 3.09
C TRP A 158 1.52 -10.00 2.51
N LEU A 159 2.12 -11.09 2.05
CA LEU A 159 1.38 -12.26 1.55
C LEU A 159 0.79 -13.13 2.67
N ASP A 160 1.13 -12.85 3.93
CA ASP A 160 0.41 -13.35 5.08
C ASP A 160 -0.64 -12.32 5.54
N PRO A 161 -1.96 -12.60 5.40
CA PRO A 161 -2.99 -11.62 5.77
C PRO A 161 -2.91 -11.15 7.22
N GLN A 162 -2.48 -12.00 8.16
CA GLN A 162 -2.38 -11.58 9.55
C GLN A 162 -1.19 -10.62 9.79
N LEU A 163 -0.10 -10.74 9.02
CA LEU A 163 0.99 -9.77 9.04
C LEU A 163 0.57 -8.45 8.41
N MET A 164 -0.31 -8.48 7.38
CA MET A 164 -0.91 -7.28 6.83
C MET A 164 -1.85 -6.57 7.83
N ALA A 165 -2.54 -7.32 8.70
CA ALA A 165 -3.32 -6.74 9.78
C ALA A 165 -2.43 -6.04 10.83
N LEU A 166 -1.25 -6.59 11.13
CA LEU A 166 -0.24 -5.90 11.97
C LEU A 166 0.27 -4.63 11.30
N ALA A 167 0.54 -4.68 10.00
CA ALA A 167 0.94 -3.53 9.22
C ALA A 167 -0.06 -2.36 9.32
N ALA A 168 -1.36 -2.66 9.39
CA ALA A 168 -2.39 -1.63 9.52
C ALA A 168 -2.28 -0.84 10.83
N GLU A 169 -1.89 -1.49 11.92
CA GLU A 169 -1.67 -0.83 13.21
C GLU A 169 -0.44 0.08 13.17
N GLU A 170 0.63 -0.37 12.53
CA GLU A 170 1.85 0.42 12.36
C GLU A 170 1.61 1.66 11.49
N VAL A 171 0.87 1.51 10.38
CA VAL A 171 0.46 2.63 9.54
C VAL A 171 -0.42 3.60 10.32
N ALA A 172 -1.41 3.12 11.10
CA ALA A 172 -2.25 3.98 11.92
C ALA A 172 -1.45 4.72 12.99
N GLY A 173 -0.42 4.09 13.56
CA GLY A 173 0.53 4.71 14.48
C GLY A 173 1.33 5.84 13.82
N ALA A 174 1.91 5.57 12.66
CA ALA A 174 2.67 6.56 11.89
C ALA A 174 1.81 7.76 11.47
N MET A 175 0.58 7.51 11.00
CA MET A 175 -0.39 8.56 10.65
C MET A 175 -0.82 9.38 11.87
N ALA A 176 -1.02 8.75 13.04
CA ALA A 176 -1.38 9.44 14.28
C ALA A 176 -0.27 10.38 14.80
N GLU A 177 1.00 10.10 14.50
CA GLU A 177 2.09 10.99 14.83
C GLU A 177 2.14 12.22 13.91
N LEU A 178 1.75 12.07 12.63
CA LEU A 178 1.67 13.18 11.67
C LEU A 178 0.43 14.06 11.92
N GLU A 179 -0.71 13.43 12.23
CA GLU A 179 -1.99 14.10 12.48
C GLU A 179 -2.63 13.62 13.80
N PRO A 180 -2.12 14.09 14.97
CA PRO A 180 -2.60 13.63 16.27
C PRO A 180 -4.09 13.88 16.52
N SER A 181 -4.65 14.91 15.89
CA SER A 181 -6.08 15.25 16.00
C SER A 181 -7.01 14.17 15.43
N ARG A 182 -6.50 13.33 14.52
CA ARG A 182 -7.23 12.23 13.83
C ARG A 182 -6.79 10.84 14.28
N ALA A 183 -5.96 10.71 15.31
CA ALA A 183 -5.40 9.45 15.77
C ALA A 183 -6.44 8.36 16.01
N GLU A 184 -7.59 8.72 16.63
CA GLU A 184 -8.66 7.77 16.89
C GLU A 184 -9.41 7.33 15.61
N GLU A 185 -9.44 8.17 14.58
CA GLU A 185 -9.99 7.81 13.27
C GLU A 185 -9.10 6.76 12.61
N PHE A 186 -7.79 6.98 12.56
CA PHE A 186 -6.84 6.03 11.98
C PHE A 186 -6.88 4.67 12.69
N ARG A 187 -6.91 4.66 14.02
CA ARG A 187 -7.05 3.43 14.80
C ARG A 187 -8.36 2.69 14.54
N ARG A 188 -9.48 3.41 14.40
CA ARG A 188 -10.77 2.79 14.02
C ARG A 188 -10.71 2.16 12.65
N ASN A 189 -10.12 2.86 11.67
CA ASN A 189 -9.98 2.38 10.30
C ASN A 189 -9.08 1.12 10.24
N ALA A 190 -7.95 1.12 10.96
CA ALA A 190 -7.07 -0.05 11.07
C ALA A 190 -7.80 -1.26 11.68
N ARG A 191 -8.59 -1.05 12.76
CA ARG A 191 -9.42 -2.12 13.34
C ARG A 191 -10.46 -2.67 12.35
N ALA A 192 -11.15 -1.77 11.61
CA ALA A 192 -12.12 -2.18 10.60
C ALA A 192 -11.47 -2.96 9.44
N PHE A 193 -10.21 -2.64 9.09
CA PHE A 193 -9.46 -3.42 8.12
C PHE A 193 -9.06 -4.78 8.69
N ARG A 194 -8.59 -4.85 9.94
CA ARG A 194 -8.29 -6.12 10.64
C ARG A 194 -9.50 -7.07 10.64
N GLU A 195 -10.70 -6.58 10.95
CA GLU A 195 -11.93 -7.40 10.93
C GLU A 195 -12.18 -8.01 9.54
N LYS A 196 -11.89 -7.28 8.46
CA LYS A 196 -11.97 -7.82 7.10
C LYS A 196 -10.89 -8.87 6.81
N ILE A 197 -9.69 -8.67 7.34
CA ILE A 197 -8.61 -9.66 7.24
C ILE A 197 -8.97 -10.95 7.99
N GLU A 198 -9.57 -10.86 9.16
CA GLU A 198 -10.02 -12.04 9.93
C GLU A 198 -11.05 -12.84 9.13
N GLN A 199 -12.04 -12.17 8.51
CA GLN A 199 -13.02 -12.82 7.64
C GLN A 199 -12.35 -13.47 6.41
N LEU A 200 -11.36 -12.81 5.82
CA LEU A 200 -10.60 -13.34 4.70
C LEU A 200 -9.75 -14.55 5.13
N ASP A 201 -9.13 -14.54 6.31
CA ASP A 201 -8.38 -15.66 6.84
C ASP A 201 -9.28 -16.91 7.03
N GLU A 202 -10.49 -16.72 7.56
CA GLU A 202 -11.49 -17.78 7.68
C GLU A 202 -11.94 -18.31 6.30
N GLU A 203 -12.14 -17.43 5.31
CA GLU A 203 -12.46 -17.78 3.93
C GLU A 203 -11.34 -18.64 3.33
N ILE A 204 -10.08 -18.21 3.45
CA ILE A 204 -8.92 -18.95 2.92
C ILE A 204 -8.81 -20.32 3.57
N ARG A 205 -8.93 -20.43 4.88
CA ARG A 205 -8.87 -21.72 5.60
C ARG A 205 -9.92 -22.68 5.10
N ARG A 206 -11.17 -22.23 4.93
CA ARG A 206 -12.28 -23.06 4.45
C ARG A 206 -12.05 -23.53 3.01
N GLU A 207 -11.63 -22.62 2.10
CA GLU A 207 -11.41 -22.99 0.69
C GLU A 207 -10.22 -23.96 0.50
N LEU A 208 -9.22 -23.88 1.41
CA LEU A 208 -8.04 -24.75 1.37
C LEU A 208 -8.18 -26.00 2.25
N GLU A 209 -9.28 -26.20 2.99
CA GLU A 209 -9.44 -27.32 3.92
C GLU A 209 -9.39 -28.67 3.18
N ASP A 210 -10.18 -28.80 2.11
CA ASP A 210 -10.41 -30.06 1.38
C ASP A 210 -9.62 -30.19 0.07
N ILE A 211 -8.60 -29.32 -0.17
CA ILE A 211 -7.78 -29.47 -1.37
C ILE A 211 -6.94 -30.75 -1.32
N PRO A 212 -6.91 -31.55 -2.39
CA PRO A 212 -6.24 -32.84 -2.40
C PRO A 212 -4.72 -32.76 -2.50
N ARG A 213 -4.18 -31.62 -2.95
CA ARG A 213 -2.76 -31.36 -3.10
C ARG A 213 -2.38 -30.10 -2.33
N ARG A 214 -1.20 -30.11 -1.73
CA ARG A 214 -0.68 -28.96 -0.98
C ARG A 214 0.70 -28.52 -1.47
N ASP A 215 1.29 -29.32 -2.35
CA ASP A 215 2.63 -29.15 -2.88
C ASP A 215 2.63 -28.37 -4.19
N PHE A 216 3.57 -27.44 -4.31
CA PHE A 216 3.76 -26.61 -5.50
C PHE A 216 5.22 -26.19 -5.66
N VAL A 217 5.57 -25.76 -6.87
CA VAL A 217 6.79 -25.00 -7.17
C VAL A 217 6.39 -23.55 -7.41
N ALA A 218 7.07 -22.62 -6.78
CA ALA A 218 6.89 -21.18 -7.03
C ALA A 218 7.90 -20.70 -8.08
N TYR A 219 7.58 -19.62 -8.80
CA TYR A 219 8.58 -19.02 -9.68
C TYR A 219 9.73 -18.44 -8.85
N HIS A 220 9.44 -17.59 -7.88
CA HIS A 220 10.40 -17.16 -6.85
C HIS A 220 9.81 -17.35 -5.43
N SER A 221 10.61 -17.17 -4.39
CA SER A 221 10.23 -17.52 -3.02
C SER A 221 9.32 -16.48 -2.36
N ALA A 222 8.28 -15.99 -3.06
CA ALA A 222 7.35 -15.01 -2.48
C ALA A 222 6.31 -15.63 -1.53
N TRP A 223 5.93 -16.87 -1.77
CA TRP A 223 4.73 -17.48 -1.16
C TRP A 223 4.98 -18.20 0.16
N SER A 224 6.18 -18.11 0.74
CA SER A 224 6.58 -18.86 1.94
C SER A 224 5.71 -18.53 3.17
N TYR A 225 5.37 -17.25 3.38
CA TYR A 225 4.51 -16.84 4.50
C TYR A 225 3.08 -17.35 4.35
N PHE A 226 2.49 -17.23 3.16
CA PHE A 226 1.18 -17.77 2.85
C PHE A 226 1.17 -19.29 3.00
N ALA A 227 2.14 -19.98 2.42
CA ALA A 227 2.27 -21.44 2.50
C ALA A 227 2.37 -21.91 3.96
N ARG A 228 3.22 -21.29 4.77
CA ARG A 228 3.37 -21.60 6.19
C ARG A 228 2.05 -21.44 6.96
N ARG A 229 1.32 -20.34 6.70
CA ARG A 229 0.07 -20.05 7.40
C ARG A 229 -1.04 -21.06 7.09
N TYR A 230 -1.14 -21.47 5.85
CA TYR A 230 -2.27 -22.29 5.38
C TYR A 230 -1.89 -23.76 5.11
N GLY A 231 -0.67 -24.17 5.50
CA GLY A 231 -0.24 -25.57 5.40
C GLY A 231 -0.02 -26.03 3.97
N LEU A 232 0.37 -25.13 3.06
CA LEU A 232 0.87 -25.47 1.73
C LEU A 232 2.38 -25.79 1.81
N VAL A 233 2.89 -26.48 0.82
CA VAL A 233 4.30 -26.93 0.77
C VAL A 233 4.96 -26.44 -0.52
N GLN A 234 5.82 -25.46 -0.40
CA GLN A 234 6.68 -25.01 -1.50
C GLN A 234 7.86 -25.97 -1.62
N VAL A 235 7.85 -26.83 -2.64
CA VAL A 235 8.88 -27.89 -2.85
C VAL A 235 10.13 -27.36 -3.51
N GLY A 236 10.04 -26.21 -4.16
CA GLY A 236 11.18 -25.54 -4.78
C GLY A 236 10.79 -24.24 -5.45
N VAL A 237 11.78 -23.55 -5.96
CA VAL A 237 11.65 -22.30 -6.69
C VAL A 237 12.36 -22.39 -8.03
N VAL A 238 11.81 -21.72 -9.05
CA VAL A 238 12.42 -21.65 -10.38
C VAL A 238 13.60 -20.68 -10.37
N GLU A 239 13.44 -19.53 -9.72
CA GLU A 239 14.44 -18.48 -9.60
C GLU A 239 14.85 -18.33 -8.13
N GLU A 240 16.06 -18.79 -7.81
CA GLU A 240 16.58 -18.71 -6.43
C GLU A 240 17.01 -17.29 -6.02
N ARG A 241 17.31 -16.44 -7.00
CA ARG A 241 17.77 -15.07 -6.78
C ARG A 241 16.96 -14.11 -7.63
N PRO A 242 16.37 -13.06 -7.04
CA PRO A 242 15.59 -12.08 -7.79
C PRO A 242 16.36 -11.47 -8.96
N GLY A 243 15.79 -11.58 -10.19
CA GLY A 243 16.42 -11.12 -11.43
C GLY A 243 17.48 -12.06 -12.02
N GLY A 244 17.66 -13.25 -11.45
CA GLY A 244 18.57 -14.27 -11.95
C GLY A 244 17.88 -15.25 -12.91
N GLU A 245 18.39 -15.43 -14.13
CA GLU A 245 17.88 -16.49 -15.00
C GLU A 245 18.39 -17.86 -14.51
N PRO A 246 17.50 -18.85 -14.26
CA PRO A 246 17.90 -20.18 -13.83
C PRO A 246 18.68 -20.90 -14.93
N GLY A 247 19.76 -21.56 -14.54
CA GLY A 247 20.55 -22.39 -15.45
C GLY A 247 19.83 -23.69 -15.83
N ALA A 248 20.18 -24.27 -16.98
CA ALA A 248 19.61 -25.53 -17.43
C ALA A 248 19.77 -26.68 -16.42
N ARG A 249 20.90 -26.69 -15.67
CA ARG A 249 21.14 -27.68 -14.61
C ARG A 249 20.17 -27.51 -13.44
N GLU A 250 19.92 -26.28 -13.00
CA GLU A 250 19.00 -25.96 -11.90
C GLU A 250 17.56 -26.39 -12.26
N LEU A 251 17.13 -26.06 -13.48
CA LEU A 251 15.82 -26.50 -13.98
C LEU A 251 15.71 -28.04 -14.05
N ALA A 252 16.78 -28.73 -14.48
CA ALA A 252 16.78 -30.20 -14.53
C ALA A 252 16.67 -30.82 -13.13
N LEU A 253 17.38 -30.27 -12.13
CA LEU A 253 17.30 -30.73 -10.74
C LEU A 253 15.91 -30.47 -10.15
N LEU A 254 15.33 -29.31 -10.42
CA LEU A 254 13.98 -28.98 -9.98
C LEU A 254 12.92 -29.90 -10.64
N ALA A 255 13.10 -30.23 -11.94
CA ALA A 255 12.23 -31.19 -12.62
C ALA A 255 12.34 -32.59 -12.03
N GLU A 256 13.54 -33.03 -11.63
CA GLU A 256 13.73 -34.31 -10.94
C GLU A 256 13.04 -34.32 -9.56
N GLU A 257 13.16 -33.21 -8.79
CA GLU A 257 12.50 -33.06 -7.51
C GLU A 257 10.97 -33.08 -7.65
N MET A 258 10.40 -32.37 -8.64
CA MET A 258 8.97 -32.43 -8.96
C MET A 258 8.50 -33.85 -9.29
N ARG A 259 9.27 -34.63 -10.07
CA ARG A 259 8.94 -36.02 -10.35
C ARG A 259 9.01 -36.91 -9.10
N ARG A 260 9.98 -36.68 -8.24
CA ARG A 260 10.20 -37.41 -6.98
C ARG A 260 9.06 -37.17 -5.98
N THR A 261 8.59 -35.95 -5.85
CA THR A 261 7.51 -35.52 -4.94
C THR A 261 6.12 -35.75 -5.53
N GLY A 262 6.01 -35.91 -6.86
CA GLY A 262 4.75 -35.95 -7.58
C GLY A 262 4.08 -34.60 -7.75
N THR A 263 4.84 -33.51 -7.57
CA THR A 263 4.35 -32.13 -7.70
C THR A 263 4.01 -31.82 -9.16
N THR A 264 2.80 -31.31 -9.39
CA THR A 264 2.28 -31.02 -10.73
C THR A 264 1.78 -29.58 -10.90
N VAL A 265 2.12 -28.69 -9.99
CA VAL A 265 1.73 -27.28 -10.04
C VAL A 265 2.97 -26.41 -9.97
N VAL A 266 3.07 -25.48 -10.92
CA VAL A 266 4.07 -24.40 -10.94
C VAL A 266 3.30 -23.09 -10.91
N PHE A 267 3.55 -22.25 -9.92
CA PHE A 267 3.01 -20.90 -9.88
C PHE A 267 3.99 -19.94 -10.55
N SER A 268 3.55 -19.30 -11.63
CA SER A 268 4.24 -18.21 -12.31
C SER A 268 3.78 -16.86 -11.78
N GLU A 269 4.42 -15.77 -12.21
CA GLU A 269 4.11 -14.43 -11.77
C GLU A 269 4.18 -13.43 -12.93
N PRO A 270 3.31 -12.39 -12.97
CA PRO A 270 3.27 -11.43 -14.07
C PRO A 270 4.52 -10.55 -14.18
N GLN A 271 5.33 -10.45 -13.10
CA GLN A 271 6.58 -9.69 -13.06
C GLN A 271 7.77 -10.43 -13.68
N LEU A 272 7.61 -11.73 -13.97
CA LEU A 272 8.69 -12.65 -14.34
C LEU A 272 8.44 -13.29 -15.70
N ASN A 273 9.47 -13.92 -16.30
CA ASN A 273 9.36 -14.52 -17.62
C ASN A 273 8.58 -15.85 -17.58
N PRO A 274 7.34 -15.91 -18.08
CA PRO A 274 6.53 -17.14 -18.00
C PRO A 274 7.11 -18.32 -18.78
N GLN A 275 7.96 -18.07 -19.78
CA GLN A 275 8.53 -19.12 -20.64
C GLN A 275 9.38 -20.11 -19.85
N VAL A 276 10.05 -19.66 -18.79
CA VAL A 276 10.88 -20.54 -17.96
C VAL A 276 10.04 -21.55 -17.18
N ALA A 277 8.90 -21.12 -16.60
CA ALA A 277 7.95 -22.01 -15.95
C ALA A 277 7.37 -23.04 -16.93
N GLU A 278 7.08 -22.62 -18.18
CA GLU A 278 6.60 -23.51 -19.23
C GLU A 278 7.68 -24.53 -19.68
N VAL A 279 8.96 -24.13 -19.72
CA VAL A 279 10.07 -25.05 -20.02
C VAL A 279 10.15 -26.11 -18.93
N LEU A 280 10.12 -25.72 -17.66
CA LEU A 280 10.10 -26.64 -16.53
C LEU A 280 8.91 -27.62 -16.61
N ALA A 281 7.71 -27.10 -16.86
CA ALA A 281 6.51 -27.91 -16.99
C ALA A 281 6.64 -28.96 -18.09
N ARG A 282 7.16 -28.59 -19.28
CA ARG A 282 7.40 -29.53 -20.39
C ARG A 282 8.44 -30.60 -20.03
N GLU A 283 9.51 -30.20 -19.29
CA GLU A 283 10.55 -31.13 -18.85
C GLU A 283 10.01 -32.19 -17.88
N VAL A 284 9.14 -31.78 -16.94
CA VAL A 284 8.52 -32.72 -15.97
C VAL A 284 7.48 -33.62 -16.64
N GLY A 285 6.60 -33.07 -17.46
CA GLY A 285 5.59 -33.81 -18.20
C GLY A 285 4.27 -33.05 -18.39
N SER A 286 3.40 -33.58 -19.27
CA SER A 286 2.14 -32.91 -19.68
C SER A 286 1.09 -32.75 -18.56
N GLN A 287 1.28 -33.42 -17.43
CA GLN A 287 0.41 -33.30 -16.27
C GLN A 287 0.65 -32.03 -15.43
N VAL A 288 1.74 -31.30 -15.69
CA VAL A 288 2.08 -30.09 -14.93
C VAL A 288 1.26 -28.94 -15.42
N LYS A 289 0.62 -28.24 -14.48
CA LYS A 289 -0.11 -27.00 -14.70
C LYS A 289 0.79 -25.81 -14.34
N VAL A 290 0.86 -24.80 -15.21
CA VAL A 290 1.44 -23.50 -14.91
C VAL A 290 0.29 -22.53 -14.68
N VAL A 291 0.24 -21.91 -13.50
CA VAL A 291 -0.83 -20.99 -13.10
C VAL A 291 -0.22 -19.71 -12.57
N GLU A 292 -0.71 -18.58 -13.05
CA GLU A 292 -0.23 -17.27 -12.61
C GLU A 292 -0.85 -16.89 -11.27
N LEU A 293 0.02 -16.52 -10.31
CA LEU A 293 -0.32 -15.80 -9.08
C LEU A 293 0.29 -14.41 -9.13
N ASP A 294 -0.38 -13.42 -8.56
CA ASP A 294 0.11 -12.05 -8.53
C ASP A 294 0.39 -11.61 -7.08
N PRO A 295 1.65 -11.40 -6.68
CA PRO A 295 1.97 -10.96 -5.34
C PRO A 295 1.72 -9.46 -5.10
N LEU A 296 1.59 -8.65 -6.15
CA LEU A 296 1.58 -7.19 -6.06
C LEU A 296 0.24 -6.55 -6.46
N GLY A 297 -0.52 -7.18 -7.36
CA GLY A 297 -1.76 -6.61 -7.88
C GLY A 297 -1.54 -5.52 -8.94
N ARG A 298 -2.64 -4.91 -9.38
CA ARG A 298 -2.64 -3.84 -10.35
C ARG A 298 -3.92 -3.01 -10.26
N GLU A 299 -3.77 -1.70 -10.30
CA GLU A 299 -4.88 -0.74 -10.10
C GLU A 299 -5.95 -0.79 -11.19
N ASP A 300 -5.59 -1.17 -12.41
CA ASP A 300 -6.46 -1.21 -13.58
C ASP A 300 -7.26 -2.53 -13.71
N ASP A 301 -7.12 -3.46 -12.77
CA ASP A 301 -7.82 -4.73 -12.73
C ASP A 301 -8.67 -4.86 -11.46
N PRO A 302 -10.01 -4.79 -11.55
CA PRO A 302 -10.90 -4.86 -10.37
C PRO A 302 -10.74 -6.12 -9.51
N GLU A 303 -10.24 -7.23 -10.07
CA GLU A 303 -10.00 -8.46 -9.32
C GLU A 303 -8.74 -8.41 -8.47
N ARG A 304 -7.84 -7.43 -8.73
CA ARG A 304 -6.52 -7.30 -8.10
C ARG A 304 -6.17 -5.86 -7.71
N SER A 305 -7.14 -4.94 -7.73
CA SER A 305 -6.89 -3.51 -7.51
C SER A 305 -6.74 -3.12 -6.05
N ASP A 306 -7.14 -3.98 -5.12
CA ASP A 306 -7.00 -3.81 -3.68
C ASP A 306 -6.53 -5.10 -3.01
N TYR A 307 -6.02 -4.99 -1.79
CA TYR A 307 -5.42 -6.12 -1.09
C TYR A 307 -6.37 -7.31 -0.91
N LEU A 308 -7.62 -7.07 -0.51
CA LEU A 308 -8.57 -8.16 -0.25
C LEU A 308 -8.97 -8.88 -1.54
N SER A 309 -9.17 -8.14 -2.63
CA SER A 309 -9.46 -8.68 -3.95
C SER A 309 -8.27 -9.47 -4.50
N LEU A 310 -7.07 -8.93 -4.35
CA LEU A 310 -5.82 -9.58 -4.76
C LEU A 310 -5.62 -10.93 -4.06
N VAL A 311 -5.83 -10.99 -2.75
CA VAL A 311 -5.69 -12.26 -2.01
C VAL A 311 -6.75 -13.28 -2.45
N ARG A 312 -7.99 -12.85 -2.70
CA ARG A 312 -9.05 -13.73 -3.23
C ARG A 312 -8.74 -14.24 -4.63
N TYR A 313 -8.24 -13.38 -5.51
CA TYR A 313 -7.79 -13.78 -6.84
C TYR A 313 -6.75 -14.90 -6.75
N ASN A 314 -5.72 -14.72 -5.93
CA ASN A 314 -4.67 -15.71 -5.74
C ASN A 314 -5.21 -16.99 -5.10
N LEU A 315 -6.10 -16.88 -4.10
CA LEU A 315 -6.75 -18.04 -3.49
C LEU A 315 -7.52 -18.87 -4.51
N GLN A 316 -8.32 -18.22 -5.35
CA GLN A 316 -9.08 -18.94 -6.39
C GLN A 316 -8.15 -19.70 -7.34
N ARG A 317 -7.05 -19.07 -7.78
CA ARG A 317 -6.04 -19.69 -8.64
C ARG A 317 -5.36 -20.89 -7.96
N MET A 318 -5.03 -20.76 -6.67
CA MET A 318 -4.46 -21.85 -5.89
C MET A 318 -5.45 -23.03 -5.77
N VAL A 319 -6.72 -22.76 -5.45
CA VAL A 319 -7.76 -23.79 -5.34
C VAL A 319 -7.98 -24.49 -6.67
N GLU A 320 -8.05 -23.78 -7.80
CA GLU A 320 -8.18 -24.36 -9.15
C GLU A 320 -6.97 -25.23 -9.53
N ALA A 321 -5.76 -24.81 -9.17
CA ALA A 321 -4.54 -25.53 -9.49
C ALA A 321 -4.38 -26.80 -8.63
N LEU A 322 -4.54 -26.65 -7.31
CA LEU A 322 -4.30 -27.69 -6.32
C LEU A 322 -5.51 -28.60 -6.10
N GLY A 323 -6.72 -28.17 -6.49
CA GLY A 323 -7.97 -28.92 -6.35
C GLY A 323 -8.13 -30.12 -7.28
N GLY A 324 -7.24 -30.30 -8.26
CA GLY A 324 -7.19 -31.56 -9.05
C GLY A 324 -8.30 -31.73 -10.09
N LYS A 325 -9.05 -30.69 -10.46
CA LYS A 325 -10.10 -30.73 -11.50
C LYS A 325 -9.57 -30.25 -12.84
#